data_5973fbde4c5ec8d8d8a1fbc0853731fc
#
_entry.id   5973fbde4c5ec8d8d8a1fbc0853731fc
#
_cell.length_a   1.000
_cell.length_b   1.000
_cell.length_c   1.000
_cell.angle_alpha   90.00
_cell.angle_beta   90.00
_cell.angle_gamma   90.00
#
_symmetry.space_group_name_H-M   'P 1'
#
loop_
_entity.id
_entity.type
_entity.pdbx_description
1 polymer ?
#
loop_
_entity_poly.entity_id
_entity_poly.type
_entity_poly.pdbx_seq_one_letter_code
_entity_poly.pdbx_strand_id
1 'polypeptide(L)'
;MLKRRIGLLLFLVCGLIITMCADSADQQSQQSPLPEVVHITKSELLNKIKGGWAGQTIGVCYGIPTEFKYQQEMVPESVQMKLTGEFIKNRFNNDDLYMDAKFIEVIGRLGLGAHADSFAVAFADAGFNLFHANQAARINILNGIMPPESGHWKYGMHSDDIDFQIEADFAGLTSGGMLDAAISISDKVGHIMNYGDGWYSGVYVAGMYSLAFLTDDVEYIVNEALQLIPKESKYYKAMSDVIGWHKKYPNDWRKTWQTIEDCEWSYDLHCPAGVEKPFNIDATVNMAYVLVGLLYGEGDFVKSTDISMRCGQDSDCNPSSVAGILGTIMGYENIPEEWLTAYKEVEDITLNYTTVSLNDCYDICMKSALENIQKYGGEIDGENITIRYERPNPVPYEEAYPNIFPQGKFEVGKELRELGAVEFEGTGIAFVSQRSGVGLPRGSSESKKYEDYVAEVEVTIDGNKVGIKKLPFKFHARSLEIYYNVDLPKGRHTVEMEWLNPIDNLTIPVSDYIVFSDQLVINR
;
A
#
# COMPACT_ATOMS: atom_id res chain seq x y z
N MET A 1 -31.75 -61.37 56.53
CA MET A 1 -30.33 -61.76 56.35
C MET A 1 -30.14 -62.03 54.88
N LEU A 2 -29.12 -61.60 54.26
CA LEU A 2 -28.77 -61.76 52.85
C LEU A 2 -29.28 -60.66 51.91
N LYS A 3 -28.61 -59.47 51.96
CA LYS A 3 -28.51 -58.49 50.86
C LYS A 3 -27.22 -57.75 51.07
N ARG A 4 -26.13 -58.22 50.48
CA ARG A 4 -24.92 -57.47 50.18
C ARG A 4 -24.02 -58.38 49.33
N ARG A 5 -23.90 -58.01 48.01
CA ARG A 5 -22.80 -58.29 47.09
C ARG A 5 -23.31 -58.49 45.69
N ILE A 6 -23.69 -57.39 45.01
CA ILE A 6 -23.65 -57.24 43.56
C ILE A 6 -23.61 -55.71 43.35
N GLY A 7 -22.44 -55.21 43.13
CA GLY A 7 -22.29 -53.75 42.94
C GLY A 7 -20.83 -53.32 42.81
N LEU A 8 -20.00 -54.14 42.12
CA LEU A 8 -18.62 -53.72 41.86
C LEU A 8 -18.05 -54.46 40.65
N LEU A 9 -18.74 -54.40 39.50
CA LEU A 9 -18.18 -54.97 38.26
C LEU A 9 -18.77 -54.26 36.97
N LEU A 10 -19.14 -52.99 37.06
CA LEU A 10 -19.64 -52.27 35.88
C LEU A 10 -19.03 -50.85 35.73
N PHE A 11 -17.80 -50.63 36.25
CA PHE A 11 -17.09 -49.36 36.12
C PHE A 11 -15.72 -49.46 35.46
N LEU A 12 -15.43 -50.55 34.71
CA LEU A 12 -14.12 -50.77 34.11
C LEU A 12 -14.15 -51.05 32.59
N VAL A 13 -15.26 -50.72 31.89
CA VAL A 13 -15.36 -50.88 30.41
C VAL A 13 -15.73 -49.59 29.67
N CYS A 14 -15.98 -48.48 30.37
CA CYS A 14 -16.23 -47.18 29.73
C CYS A 14 -15.03 -46.21 29.69
N GLY A 15 -13.82 -46.70 30.01
CA GLY A 15 -12.61 -45.88 30.09
C GLY A 15 -11.61 -46.06 28.95
N LEU A 16 -11.99 -46.73 27.83
CA LEU A 16 -11.03 -47.05 26.75
C LEU A 16 -11.54 -46.77 25.33
N ILE A 17 -12.53 -45.88 25.15
CA ILE A 17 -13.02 -45.48 23.81
C ILE A 17 -13.08 -43.93 23.66
N ILE A 18 -12.28 -43.16 24.39
CA ILE A 18 -12.18 -41.70 24.19
C ILE A 18 -10.72 -41.27 23.99
N THR A 19 -9.92 -42.07 23.29
CA THR A 19 -8.55 -41.66 22.94
C THR A 19 -8.16 -42.11 21.53
N MET A 20 -9.10 -42.01 20.57
CA MET A 20 -8.80 -42.22 19.16
C MET A 20 -9.70 -41.37 18.24
N CYS A 21 -9.86 -40.09 18.53
CA CYS A 21 -10.42 -39.10 17.58
C CYS A 21 -9.89 -37.72 17.87
N ALA A 22 -8.57 -37.57 17.96
CA ALA A 22 -7.93 -36.28 18.07
C ALA A 22 -6.50 -36.36 17.51
N ASP A 23 -6.36 -36.84 16.27
CA ASP A 23 -5.12 -36.70 15.49
C ASP A 23 -5.42 -36.96 14.01
N SER A 24 -6.28 -36.12 13.41
CA SER A 24 -6.45 -36.04 11.96
C SER A 24 -6.92 -34.65 11.50
N ALA A 25 -6.29 -33.61 12.05
CA ALA A 25 -6.44 -32.27 11.55
C ALA A 25 -5.12 -31.55 11.83
N ASP A 26 -4.12 -31.76 11.01
CA ASP A 26 -3.00 -30.89 10.70
C ASP A 26 -1.95 -31.65 9.89
N GLN A 27 -2.35 -32.26 8.77
CA GLN A 27 -1.43 -32.42 7.67
C GLN A 27 -1.63 -31.22 6.74
N GLN A 28 -1.29 -30.01 7.20
CA GLN A 28 -0.79 -28.99 6.31
C GLN A 28 0.39 -29.61 5.56
N SER A 29 0.31 -29.65 4.24
CA SER A 29 1.47 -29.89 3.40
C SER A 29 2.52 -28.86 3.82
N GLN A 30 3.46 -29.26 4.68
CA GLN A 30 4.63 -28.45 4.98
C GLN A 30 5.39 -28.37 3.65
N GLN A 31 5.22 -27.27 2.94
CA GLN A 31 6.12 -26.90 1.84
C GLN A 31 7.54 -26.99 2.37
N SER A 32 8.42 -27.62 1.62
CA SER A 32 9.82 -27.75 2.04
C SER A 32 10.39 -26.34 2.20
N PRO A 33 10.96 -25.99 3.35
CA PRO A 33 11.54 -24.67 3.54
C PRO A 33 12.63 -24.43 2.51
N LEU A 34 12.79 -23.16 2.09
CA LEU A 34 13.91 -22.75 1.24
C LEU A 34 15.24 -23.20 1.88
N PRO A 35 16.24 -23.60 1.08
CA PRO A 35 17.57 -23.89 1.60
C PRO A 35 18.19 -22.62 2.21
N GLU A 36 18.99 -22.77 3.25
CA GLU A 36 19.70 -21.63 3.88
C GLU A 36 20.64 -20.88 2.92
N VAL A 37 21.00 -21.53 1.83
CA VAL A 37 21.94 -21.00 0.83
C VAL A 37 21.36 -21.24 -0.55
N VAL A 38 21.25 -20.17 -1.32
CA VAL A 38 20.81 -20.18 -2.73
C VAL A 38 21.94 -19.65 -3.62
N HIS A 39 22.18 -20.32 -4.74
CA HIS A 39 23.19 -19.92 -5.72
C HIS A 39 22.50 -19.39 -6.98
N ILE A 40 22.89 -18.19 -7.40
CA ILE A 40 22.48 -17.58 -8.65
C ILE A 40 23.68 -16.93 -9.34
N THR A 41 23.54 -16.53 -10.58
CA THR A 41 24.55 -15.73 -11.28
C THR A 41 24.18 -14.25 -11.24
N LYS A 42 25.16 -13.36 -11.51
CA LYS A 42 24.90 -11.92 -11.69
C LYS A 42 23.94 -11.66 -12.84
N SER A 43 24.05 -12.46 -13.91
CA SER A 43 23.14 -12.38 -15.06
C SER A 43 21.70 -12.72 -14.67
N GLU A 44 21.48 -13.78 -13.88
CA GLU A 44 20.17 -14.14 -13.36
C GLU A 44 19.62 -13.08 -12.40
N LEU A 45 20.46 -12.56 -11.49
CA LEU A 45 20.07 -11.48 -10.59
C LEU A 45 19.56 -10.26 -11.37
N LEU A 46 20.33 -9.80 -12.38
CA LEU A 46 19.95 -8.66 -13.21
C LEU A 46 18.70 -8.96 -14.04
N ASN A 47 18.57 -10.17 -14.60
CA ASN A 47 17.39 -10.59 -15.36
C ASN A 47 16.12 -10.56 -14.52
N LYS A 48 16.19 -10.96 -13.24
CA LYS A 48 15.08 -10.90 -12.28
C LYS A 48 14.76 -9.46 -11.87
N ILE A 49 15.77 -8.61 -11.60
CA ILE A 49 15.56 -7.17 -11.32
C ILE A 49 14.84 -6.50 -12.49
N LYS A 50 15.30 -6.71 -13.71
CA LYS A 50 14.66 -6.17 -14.92
C LYS A 50 13.25 -6.70 -15.10
N GLY A 51 13.02 -7.97 -14.77
CA GLY A 51 11.72 -8.60 -14.81
C GLY A 51 10.71 -7.93 -13.88
N GLY A 52 11.12 -7.58 -12.67
CA GLY A 52 10.28 -6.87 -11.70
C GLY A 52 9.85 -5.49 -12.20
N TRP A 53 10.80 -4.65 -12.60
CA TRP A 53 10.52 -3.32 -13.15
C TRP A 53 9.65 -3.38 -14.41
N ALA A 54 9.91 -4.33 -15.31
CA ALA A 54 9.11 -4.51 -16.50
C ALA A 54 7.70 -4.98 -16.17
N GLY A 55 7.57 -5.94 -15.26
CA GLY A 55 6.28 -6.44 -14.79
C GLY A 55 5.42 -5.35 -14.17
N GLN A 56 5.97 -4.59 -13.23
CA GLN A 56 5.32 -3.45 -12.58
C GLN A 56 4.80 -2.45 -13.64
N THR A 57 5.67 -1.98 -14.54
CA THR A 57 5.29 -1.04 -15.60
C THR A 57 4.19 -1.57 -16.51
N ILE A 58 4.29 -2.83 -16.88
CA ILE A 58 3.32 -3.51 -17.76
C ILE A 58 1.98 -3.65 -17.03
N GLY A 59 2.01 -4.09 -15.78
CA GLY A 59 0.82 -4.33 -14.96
C GLY A 59 0.02 -3.07 -14.73
N VAL A 60 0.67 -1.98 -14.31
CA VAL A 60 -0.01 -0.70 -14.10
C VAL A 60 -0.61 -0.17 -15.41
N CYS A 61 0.15 -0.16 -16.51
CA CYS A 61 -0.37 0.27 -17.80
C CYS A 61 -1.54 -0.60 -18.28
N TYR A 62 -1.55 -1.90 -17.96
CA TYR A 62 -2.66 -2.79 -18.29
C TYR A 62 -3.95 -2.37 -17.59
N GLY A 63 -3.88 -1.97 -16.33
CA GLY A 63 -5.04 -1.68 -15.49
C GLY A 63 -5.60 -0.25 -15.59
N ILE A 64 -4.78 0.77 -15.91
CA ILE A 64 -5.20 2.20 -16.00
C ILE A 64 -6.58 2.43 -16.66
N PRO A 65 -6.98 1.74 -17.75
CA PRO A 65 -8.28 1.99 -18.36
C PRO A 65 -9.48 1.64 -17.48
N THR A 66 -9.30 0.87 -16.41
CA THR A 66 -10.37 0.42 -15.51
C THR A 66 -10.30 1.02 -14.11
N GLU A 67 -9.22 1.69 -13.76
CA GLU A 67 -8.95 2.32 -12.47
C GLU A 67 -10.16 3.07 -11.91
N PHE A 68 -10.65 2.68 -10.73
CA PHE A 68 -11.82 3.20 -10.01
C PHE A 68 -13.12 3.33 -10.81
N LYS A 69 -13.25 2.65 -11.96
CA LYS A 69 -14.51 2.58 -12.71
C LYS A 69 -15.44 1.51 -12.21
N TYR A 70 -14.91 0.53 -11.54
CA TYR A 70 -15.61 -0.63 -10.99
C TYR A 70 -15.33 -0.69 -9.49
N GLN A 71 -16.20 -0.04 -8.70
CA GLN A 71 -16.08 0.08 -7.26
C GLN A 71 -17.06 -0.88 -6.60
N GLN A 72 -16.58 -1.82 -5.80
CA GLN A 72 -17.35 -2.96 -5.28
C GLN A 72 -18.03 -3.79 -6.40
N GLU A 73 -17.43 -3.76 -7.58
CA GLU A 73 -17.89 -4.49 -8.75
C GLU A 73 -16.69 -5.07 -9.50
N MET A 74 -16.82 -6.30 -9.99
CA MET A 74 -15.80 -6.88 -10.88
C MET A 74 -15.82 -6.21 -12.25
N VAL A 75 -14.63 -6.02 -12.85
CA VAL A 75 -14.52 -5.62 -14.25
C VAL A 75 -15.09 -6.74 -15.14
N PRO A 76 -16.13 -6.46 -15.98
CA PRO A 76 -16.76 -7.48 -16.81
C PRO A 76 -15.79 -8.09 -17.84
N GLU A 77 -16.00 -9.35 -18.20
CA GLU A 77 -15.18 -10.03 -19.23
C GLU A 77 -15.30 -9.42 -20.63
N SER A 78 -16.38 -8.67 -20.89
CA SER A 78 -16.53 -7.91 -22.13
C SER A 78 -15.54 -6.76 -22.29
N VAL A 79 -14.94 -6.30 -21.18
CA VAL A 79 -13.86 -5.32 -21.19
C VAL A 79 -12.56 -6.04 -21.58
N GLN A 80 -12.05 -5.71 -22.76
CA GLN A 80 -10.83 -6.28 -23.30
C GLN A 80 -9.73 -5.25 -23.25
N MET A 81 -8.63 -5.61 -22.57
CA MET A 81 -7.46 -4.75 -22.43
C MET A 81 -6.46 -5.03 -23.56
N LYS A 82 -5.86 -3.97 -24.09
CA LYS A 82 -4.79 -4.09 -25.12
C LYS A 82 -3.64 -3.17 -24.72
N LEU A 83 -2.48 -3.76 -24.54
CA LEU A 83 -1.25 -3.02 -24.42
C LEU A 83 -0.63 -2.78 -25.80
N THR A 84 -0.24 -1.54 -26.06
CA THR A 84 0.54 -1.14 -27.23
C THR A 84 1.72 -0.31 -26.74
N GLY A 85 2.83 -0.29 -27.50
CA GLY A 85 3.98 0.55 -27.17
C GLY A 85 3.62 2.02 -27.02
N GLU A 86 2.74 2.53 -27.89
CA GLU A 86 2.23 3.91 -27.79
C GLU A 86 1.45 4.13 -26.47
N PHE A 87 0.64 3.17 -26.05
CA PHE A 87 -0.11 3.28 -24.81
C PHE A 87 0.83 3.30 -23.61
N ILE A 88 1.78 2.38 -23.51
CA ILE A 88 2.79 2.35 -22.45
C ILE A 88 3.58 3.66 -22.44
N LYS A 89 4.08 4.12 -23.58
CA LYS A 89 4.84 5.36 -23.70
C LYS A 89 4.11 6.60 -23.17
N ASN A 90 2.79 6.62 -23.31
CA ASN A 90 1.97 7.73 -22.84
C ASN A 90 1.54 7.62 -21.38
N ARG A 91 1.74 6.45 -20.73
CA ARG A 91 1.19 6.13 -19.42
C ARG A 91 2.18 5.63 -18.37
N PHE A 92 3.39 5.18 -18.78
CA PHE A 92 4.37 4.61 -17.85
C PHE A 92 4.86 5.58 -16.78
N ASN A 93 4.76 6.89 -16.97
CA ASN A 93 5.04 7.89 -15.95
C ASN A 93 3.80 8.09 -15.05
N ASN A 94 3.47 7.10 -14.25
CA ASN A 94 2.45 7.15 -13.19
C ASN A 94 3.10 7.03 -11.81
N ASP A 95 2.29 7.03 -10.75
CA ASP A 95 2.73 7.04 -9.36
C ASP A 95 3.50 5.79 -8.97
N ASP A 96 3.04 4.59 -9.31
CA ASP A 96 3.78 3.35 -9.06
C ASP A 96 5.26 3.45 -9.49
N LEU A 97 5.54 4.06 -10.65
CA LEU A 97 6.88 4.08 -11.21
C LEU A 97 7.71 5.28 -10.81
N TYR A 98 7.14 6.50 -10.87
CA TYR A 98 7.98 7.67 -10.60
C TYR A 98 8.34 7.80 -9.12
N MET A 99 7.53 7.24 -8.22
CA MET A 99 7.84 7.23 -6.79
C MET A 99 8.98 6.27 -6.47
N ASP A 100 8.88 5.02 -6.92
CA ASP A 100 9.94 4.02 -6.82
C ASP A 100 11.25 4.54 -7.42
N ALA A 101 11.19 5.10 -8.64
CA ALA A 101 12.34 5.69 -9.31
C ALA A 101 12.93 6.87 -8.52
N LYS A 102 12.09 7.66 -7.83
CA LYS A 102 12.58 8.75 -6.97
C LYS A 102 13.35 8.23 -5.77
N PHE A 103 12.88 7.18 -5.14
CA PHE A 103 13.58 6.56 -4.02
C PHE A 103 14.86 5.86 -4.47
N ILE A 104 14.84 5.19 -5.62
CA ILE A 104 16.04 4.61 -6.25
C ILE A 104 17.07 5.69 -6.60
N GLU A 105 16.64 6.85 -7.13
CA GLU A 105 17.53 8.01 -7.37
C GLU A 105 18.23 8.45 -6.09
N VAL A 106 17.54 8.50 -4.94
CA VAL A 106 18.12 8.83 -3.65
C VAL A 106 19.17 7.78 -3.24
N ILE A 107 18.86 6.49 -3.40
CA ILE A 107 19.80 5.39 -3.15
C ILE A 107 21.02 5.50 -4.08
N GLY A 108 20.83 5.74 -5.36
CA GLY A 108 21.91 5.90 -6.33
C GLY A 108 22.89 7.02 -5.96
N ARG A 109 22.36 8.11 -5.41
CA ARG A 109 23.12 9.30 -5.01
C ARG A 109 23.76 9.18 -3.63
N LEU A 110 23.05 8.63 -2.64
CA LEU A 110 23.47 8.65 -1.22
C LEU A 110 23.81 7.25 -0.66
N GLY A 111 23.53 6.18 -1.41
CA GLY A 111 23.70 4.80 -0.99
C GLY A 111 22.56 4.30 -0.09
N LEU A 112 22.58 3.00 0.20
CA LEU A 112 21.61 2.31 1.08
C LEU A 112 21.56 2.85 2.52
N GLY A 113 22.63 3.54 2.95
CA GLY A 113 22.72 4.18 4.27
C GLY A 113 22.00 5.53 4.37
N ALA A 114 21.33 6.01 3.31
CA ALA A 114 20.61 7.29 3.33
C ALA A 114 19.59 7.34 4.48
N HIS A 115 19.48 8.52 5.11
CA HIS A 115 18.53 8.76 6.20
C HIS A 115 17.10 8.92 5.64
N ALA A 116 16.10 8.55 6.43
CA ALA A 116 14.67 8.70 6.05
C ALA A 116 14.34 10.13 5.57
N ASP A 117 14.87 11.15 6.24
CA ASP A 117 14.64 12.55 5.84
C ASP A 117 15.12 12.87 4.43
N SER A 118 16.17 12.19 3.92
CA SER A 118 16.66 12.41 2.56
C SER A 118 15.67 11.94 1.51
N PHE A 119 14.99 10.82 1.78
CA PHE A 119 13.90 10.32 0.95
C PHE A 119 12.68 11.24 1.06
N ALA A 120 12.30 11.63 2.28
CA ALA A 120 11.15 12.48 2.55
C ALA A 120 11.26 13.85 1.87
N VAL A 121 12.42 14.51 1.96
CA VAL A 121 12.66 15.81 1.29
C VAL A 121 12.62 15.65 -0.23
N ALA A 122 13.29 14.62 -0.78
CA ALA A 122 13.29 14.38 -2.22
C ALA A 122 11.88 14.09 -2.76
N PHE A 123 11.07 13.37 -2.00
CA PHE A 123 9.67 13.09 -2.25
C PHE A 123 8.82 14.37 -2.21
N ALA A 124 8.89 15.14 -1.11
CA ALA A 124 8.03 16.30 -0.91
C ALA A 124 8.32 17.45 -1.89
N ASP A 125 9.59 17.65 -2.29
CA ASP A 125 9.99 18.71 -3.22
C ASP A 125 9.72 18.37 -4.69
N ALA A 126 9.52 17.11 -5.03
CA ALA A 126 9.23 16.71 -6.40
C ALA A 126 7.86 17.22 -6.86
N GLY A 127 7.77 17.61 -8.13
CA GLY A 127 6.55 18.18 -8.71
C GLY A 127 5.48 17.15 -9.10
N PHE A 128 5.53 15.94 -8.53
CA PHE A 128 4.58 14.86 -8.81
C PHE A 128 3.14 15.26 -8.52
N ASN A 129 2.23 14.65 -9.23
CA ASN A 129 0.85 14.54 -8.80
C ASN A 129 0.78 13.46 -7.72
N LEU A 130 0.55 13.85 -6.48
CA LEU A 130 0.36 12.93 -5.36
C LEU A 130 -1.10 12.86 -4.93
N PHE A 131 -1.49 11.71 -4.41
CA PHE A 131 -2.83 11.41 -3.98
C PHE A 131 -2.77 10.84 -2.55
N HIS A 132 -3.87 10.66 -1.90
CA HIS A 132 -4.05 9.88 -0.67
C HIS A 132 -2.93 10.06 0.36
N ALA A 133 -2.32 8.98 0.85
CA ALA A 133 -1.25 9.02 1.83
C ALA A 133 -0.03 9.83 1.35
N ASN A 134 0.31 9.75 0.08
CA ASN A 134 1.39 10.53 -0.52
C ASN A 134 1.13 12.02 -0.45
N GLN A 135 -0.08 12.48 -0.76
CA GLN A 135 -0.42 13.90 -0.66
C GLN A 135 -0.44 14.38 0.79
N ALA A 136 -1.01 13.59 1.71
CA ALA A 136 -1.03 13.90 3.14
C ALA A 136 0.40 14.01 3.70
N ALA A 137 1.26 13.04 3.38
CA ALA A 137 2.66 13.03 3.79
C ALA A 137 3.43 14.24 3.27
N ARG A 138 3.26 14.60 1.99
CA ARG A 138 3.87 15.82 1.43
C ARG A 138 3.49 17.06 2.24
N ILE A 139 2.22 17.25 2.54
CA ILE A 139 1.75 18.40 3.32
C ILE A 139 2.31 18.36 4.73
N ASN A 140 2.39 17.20 5.37
CA ASN A 140 2.99 17.02 6.68
C ASN A 140 4.47 17.42 6.68
N ILE A 141 5.27 16.91 5.73
CA ILE A 141 6.69 17.23 5.59
C ILE A 141 6.90 18.74 5.35
N LEU A 142 6.12 19.36 4.47
CA LEU A 142 6.18 20.81 4.22
C LEU A 142 5.76 21.65 5.44
N ASN A 143 5.00 21.07 6.36
CA ASN A 143 4.69 21.67 7.67
C ASN A 143 5.73 21.32 8.75
N GLY A 144 6.80 20.59 8.41
CA GLY A 144 7.89 20.24 9.33
C GLY A 144 7.67 18.94 10.12
N ILE A 145 6.64 18.16 9.77
CA ILE A 145 6.39 16.83 10.35
C ILE A 145 7.13 15.82 9.48
N MET A 146 8.25 15.32 9.99
CA MET A 146 9.15 14.41 9.27
C MET A 146 8.85 12.93 9.59
N PRO A 147 9.33 11.95 8.79
CA PRO A 147 9.20 10.55 9.14
C PRO A 147 9.81 10.21 10.51
N PRO A 148 9.23 9.26 11.27
CA PRO A 148 8.07 8.43 10.91
C PRO A 148 6.71 9.09 11.11
N GLU A 149 6.65 10.28 11.71
CA GLU A 149 5.41 10.96 12.04
C GLU A 149 4.63 11.44 10.81
N SER A 150 5.29 11.71 9.68
CA SER A 150 4.60 12.19 8.47
C SER A 150 3.57 11.22 7.91
N GLY A 151 3.78 9.90 8.08
CA GLY A 151 2.84 8.85 7.69
C GLY A 151 1.87 8.42 8.80
N HIS A 152 2.06 8.94 10.02
CA HIS A 152 1.31 8.46 11.18
C HIS A 152 -0.14 8.97 11.19
N TRP A 153 -1.09 8.12 11.53
CA TRP A 153 -2.54 8.39 11.55
C TRP A 153 -2.98 9.60 12.40
N LYS A 154 -2.16 10.07 13.32
CA LYS A 154 -2.44 11.31 14.08
C LYS A 154 -2.38 12.58 13.23
N TYR A 155 -1.77 12.51 12.07
CA TYR A 155 -1.53 13.67 11.22
C TYR A 155 -2.30 13.64 9.88
N GLY A 156 -3.12 12.63 9.65
CA GLY A 156 -3.94 12.52 8.44
C GLY A 156 -4.86 11.30 8.44
N MET A 157 -5.72 11.22 7.44
CA MET A 157 -6.75 10.19 7.27
C MET A 157 -6.35 9.07 6.30
N HIS A 158 -5.09 8.98 5.94
CA HIS A 158 -4.62 8.17 4.82
C HIS A 158 -3.53 7.15 5.20
N SER A 159 -3.31 6.91 6.50
CA SER A 159 -2.18 6.07 6.94
C SER A 159 -2.32 4.59 6.54
N ASP A 160 -3.53 4.12 6.28
CA ASP A 160 -3.88 2.77 5.83
C ASP A 160 -4.16 2.67 4.32
N ASP A 161 -4.03 3.77 3.56
CA ASP A 161 -4.16 3.77 2.12
C ASP A 161 -3.00 3.02 1.43
N ILE A 162 -3.18 2.68 0.16
CA ILE A 162 -2.33 1.76 -0.63
C ILE A 162 -0.90 2.28 -0.91
N ASP A 163 -0.61 3.56 -0.71
CA ASP A 163 0.53 4.24 -1.33
C ASP A 163 1.88 3.52 -1.13
N PHE A 164 2.24 3.10 0.08
CA PHE A 164 3.48 2.35 0.27
C PHE A 164 3.41 0.92 -0.30
N GLN A 165 2.24 0.32 -0.44
CA GLN A 165 2.10 -0.97 -1.13
C GLN A 165 2.65 -0.91 -2.55
N ILE A 166 2.34 0.16 -3.28
CA ILE A 166 2.73 0.36 -4.68
C ILE A 166 4.14 0.94 -4.86
N GLU A 167 4.77 1.36 -3.76
CA GLU A 167 6.09 2.00 -3.72
C GLU A 167 7.14 1.17 -2.97
N ALA A 168 6.85 -0.10 -2.72
CA ALA A 168 7.74 -1.01 -1.99
C ALA A 168 8.54 -1.95 -2.89
N ASP A 169 8.26 -1.98 -4.17
CA ASP A 169 8.82 -2.90 -5.16
C ASP A 169 10.34 -2.81 -5.21
N PHE A 170 10.87 -1.59 -5.26
CA PHE A 170 12.32 -1.35 -5.29
C PHE A 170 13.02 -1.87 -4.02
N ALA A 171 12.35 -1.87 -2.87
CA ALA A 171 12.94 -2.38 -1.64
C ALA A 171 13.19 -3.89 -1.74
N GLY A 172 12.25 -4.65 -2.32
CA GLY A 172 12.43 -6.06 -2.63
C GLY A 172 13.45 -6.29 -3.75
N LEU A 173 13.39 -5.51 -4.84
CA LEU A 173 14.28 -5.62 -5.99
C LEU A 173 15.75 -5.30 -5.67
N THR A 174 16.02 -4.44 -4.69
CA THR A 174 17.37 -4.17 -4.18
C THR A 174 17.83 -5.17 -3.12
N SER A 175 16.99 -6.10 -2.72
CA SER A 175 17.19 -7.00 -1.58
C SER A 175 16.85 -8.46 -1.90
N GLY A 176 17.10 -8.90 -3.13
CA GLY A 176 16.75 -10.25 -3.58
C GLY A 176 17.25 -11.34 -2.65
N GLY A 177 16.33 -12.05 -2.01
CA GLY A 177 16.59 -13.12 -1.05
C GLY A 177 16.98 -12.67 0.37
N MET A 178 17.00 -11.37 0.65
CA MET A 178 17.43 -10.81 1.93
C MET A 178 16.31 -9.98 2.57
N LEU A 179 15.45 -10.64 3.34
CA LEU A 179 14.25 -10.02 3.93
C LEU A 179 14.58 -8.88 4.88
N ASP A 180 15.61 -9.02 5.72
CA ASP A 180 16.02 -7.96 6.66
C ASP A 180 16.51 -6.69 5.93
N ALA A 181 17.14 -6.85 4.75
CA ALA A 181 17.52 -5.73 3.91
C ALA A 181 16.29 -5.02 3.33
N ALA A 182 15.30 -5.77 2.83
CA ALA A 182 14.04 -5.24 2.32
C ALA A 182 13.28 -4.49 3.43
N ILE A 183 13.15 -5.07 4.63
CA ILE A 183 12.53 -4.44 5.80
C ILE A 183 13.25 -3.15 6.19
N SER A 184 14.60 -3.16 6.23
CA SER A 184 15.39 -1.96 6.58
C SER A 184 15.17 -0.77 5.63
N ILE A 185 14.86 -1.04 4.35
CA ILE A 185 14.49 0.00 3.38
C ILE A 185 13.03 0.41 3.58
N SER A 186 12.13 -0.57 3.73
CA SER A 186 10.70 -0.35 3.95
C SER A 186 10.40 0.46 5.21
N ASP A 187 11.17 0.27 6.29
CA ASP A 187 11.06 1.05 7.52
C ASP A 187 11.38 2.54 7.30
N LYS A 188 12.40 2.84 6.50
CA LYS A 188 12.81 4.22 6.22
C LYS A 188 11.85 4.97 5.29
N VAL A 189 11.30 4.26 4.30
CA VAL A 189 10.53 4.87 3.22
C VAL A 189 9.04 4.79 3.49
N GLY A 190 8.54 3.66 3.96
CA GLY A 190 7.12 3.45 4.16
C GLY A 190 6.50 4.36 5.21
N HIS A 191 7.23 4.68 6.27
CA HIS A 191 6.78 5.63 7.28
C HIS A 191 6.82 7.11 6.84
N ILE A 192 7.23 7.40 5.61
CA ILE A 192 7.03 8.72 5.02
C ILE A 192 5.54 8.98 4.84
N MET A 193 4.77 7.97 4.34
CA MET A 193 3.37 8.12 3.95
C MET A 193 2.39 7.23 4.72
N ASN A 194 2.78 6.06 5.22
CA ASN A 194 1.89 5.07 5.82
C ASN A 194 2.28 4.68 7.24
N TYR A 195 1.34 4.06 7.96
CA TYR A 195 1.49 3.49 9.29
C TYR A 195 0.53 2.30 9.46
N GLY A 196 0.87 1.31 10.28
CA GLY A 196 0.01 0.14 10.52
C GLY A 196 -0.25 -0.66 9.24
N ASP A 197 -1.52 -0.91 8.91
CA ASP A 197 -1.90 -1.79 7.79
C ASP A 197 -1.38 -1.30 6.43
N GLY A 198 -1.33 0.02 6.18
CA GLY A 198 -0.73 0.59 4.98
C GLY A 198 0.77 0.32 4.87
N TRP A 199 1.51 0.46 5.99
CA TRP A 199 2.93 0.11 6.03
C TRP A 199 3.17 -1.40 5.91
N TYR A 200 2.36 -2.23 6.60
CA TYR A 200 2.44 -3.69 6.49
C TYR A 200 2.27 -4.17 5.06
N SER A 201 1.40 -3.51 4.29
CA SER A 201 1.16 -3.88 2.90
C SER A 201 2.42 -3.73 2.04
N GLY A 202 3.16 -2.63 2.19
CA GLY A 202 4.44 -2.45 1.51
C GLY A 202 5.53 -3.41 2.01
N VAL A 203 5.61 -3.68 3.32
CA VAL A 203 6.52 -4.71 3.88
C VAL A 203 6.23 -6.09 3.25
N TYR A 204 4.95 -6.42 3.08
CA TYR A 204 4.52 -7.68 2.48
C TYR A 204 4.90 -7.76 0.99
N VAL A 205 4.68 -6.68 0.23
CA VAL A 205 5.10 -6.58 -1.18
C VAL A 205 6.63 -6.73 -1.30
N ALA A 206 7.40 -5.93 -0.56
CA ALA A 206 8.86 -6.01 -0.57
C ALA A 206 9.37 -7.42 -0.21
N GLY A 207 8.71 -8.09 0.75
CA GLY A 207 8.98 -9.49 1.10
C GLY A 207 8.71 -10.46 -0.05
N MET A 208 7.56 -10.33 -0.73
CA MET A 208 7.23 -11.17 -1.88
C MET A 208 8.21 -10.98 -3.03
N TYR A 209 8.58 -9.74 -3.37
CA TYR A 209 9.62 -9.47 -4.36
C TYR A 209 10.97 -10.06 -3.96
N SER A 210 11.38 -9.91 -2.71
CA SER A 210 12.65 -10.49 -2.22
C SER A 210 12.66 -12.02 -2.36
N LEU A 211 11.58 -12.71 -1.99
CA LEU A 211 11.45 -14.16 -2.11
C LEU A 211 11.37 -14.65 -3.57
N ALA A 212 10.84 -13.84 -4.48
CA ALA A 212 10.75 -14.14 -5.91
C ALA A 212 12.12 -14.37 -6.60
N PHE A 213 13.22 -13.94 -5.97
CA PHE A 213 14.56 -14.27 -6.42
C PHE A 213 14.97 -15.72 -6.12
N LEU A 214 14.33 -16.36 -5.13
CA LEU A 214 14.76 -17.63 -4.58
C LEU A 214 13.92 -18.82 -5.03
N THR A 215 12.66 -18.60 -5.43
CA THR A 215 11.71 -19.66 -5.78
C THR A 215 10.68 -19.16 -6.79
N ASP A 216 10.09 -20.09 -7.53
CA ASP A 216 8.95 -19.88 -8.43
C ASP A 216 7.60 -20.33 -7.83
N ASP A 217 7.62 -20.86 -6.60
CA ASP A 217 6.43 -21.27 -5.87
C ASP A 217 5.68 -20.05 -5.29
N VAL A 218 4.66 -19.59 -6.02
CA VAL A 218 3.85 -18.42 -5.65
C VAL A 218 3.14 -18.62 -4.30
N GLU A 219 2.61 -19.82 -4.02
CA GLU A 219 1.97 -20.08 -2.72
C GLU A 219 2.97 -19.99 -1.58
N TYR A 220 4.19 -20.49 -1.78
CA TYR A 220 5.27 -20.36 -0.80
C TYR A 220 5.63 -18.89 -0.57
N ILE A 221 5.84 -18.11 -1.64
CA ILE A 221 6.16 -16.67 -1.57
C ILE A 221 5.11 -15.92 -0.74
N VAL A 222 3.84 -16.11 -1.06
CA VAL A 222 2.71 -15.46 -0.37
C VAL A 222 2.68 -15.85 1.12
N ASN A 223 2.80 -17.14 1.45
CA ASN A 223 2.72 -17.60 2.83
C ASN A 223 3.97 -17.22 3.66
N GLU A 224 5.16 -17.26 3.07
CA GLU A 224 6.40 -16.96 3.78
C GLU A 224 6.57 -15.45 4.00
N ALA A 225 6.28 -14.61 3.00
CA ALA A 225 6.30 -13.16 3.16
C ALA A 225 5.29 -12.68 4.22
N LEU A 226 4.14 -13.33 4.36
CA LEU A 226 3.15 -12.99 5.39
C LEU A 226 3.71 -13.16 6.81
N GLN A 227 4.74 -14.00 7.02
CA GLN A 227 5.37 -14.15 8.34
C GLN A 227 6.18 -12.91 8.77
N LEU A 228 6.40 -11.94 7.87
CA LEU A 228 6.95 -10.62 8.22
C LEU A 228 5.96 -9.75 8.98
N ILE A 229 4.67 -10.05 8.90
CA ILE A 229 3.60 -9.25 9.50
C ILE A 229 3.24 -9.82 10.88
N PRO A 230 3.04 -8.96 11.90
CA PRO A 230 2.62 -9.39 13.24
C PRO A 230 1.28 -10.14 13.19
N LYS A 231 1.24 -11.34 13.76
CA LYS A 231 0.06 -12.24 13.72
C LYS A 231 -1.17 -11.68 14.44
N GLU A 232 -0.95 -10.76 15.38
CA GLU A 232 -1.99 -10.07 16.12
C GLU A 232 -2.65 -8.94 15.32
N SER A 233 -2.07 -8.51 14.20
CA SER A 233 -2.61 -7.43 13.36
C SER A 233 -3.88 -7.86 12.62
N LYS A 234 -4.74 -6.88 12.35
CA LYS A 234 -5.94 -7.06 11.51
C LYS A 234 -5.54 -7.44 10.08
N TYR A 235 -4.47 -6.82 9.59
CA TYR A 235 -3.91 -7.07 8.27
C TYR A 235 -3.46 -8.54 8.08
N TYR A 236 -2.67 -9.10 9.02
CA TYR A 236 -2.26 -10.51 8.96
C TYR A 236 -3.47 -11.44 8.89
N LYS A 237 -4.49 -11.16 9.69
CA LYS A 237 -5.72 -11.96 9.73
C LYS A 237 -6.46 -11.89 8.41
N ALA A 238 -6.63 -10.70 7.83
CA ALA A 238 -7.28 -10.51 6.54
C ALA A 238 -6.56 -11.28 5.42
N MET A 239 -5.23 -11.16 5.33
CA MET A 239 -4.44 -11.90 4.33
C MET A 239 -4.51 -13.42 4.55
N SER A 240 -4.47 -13.88 5.80
CA SER A 240 -4.64 -15.30 6.14
C SER A 240 -6.03 -15.83 5.73
N ASP A 241 -7.07 -15.03 5.88
CA ASP A 241 -8.43 -15.37 5.46
C ASP A 241 -8.50 -15.53 3.93
N VAL A 242 -7.90 -14.62 3.15
CA VAL A 242 -7.84 -14.71 1.68
C VAL A 242 -7.13 -16.00 1.23
N ILE A 243 -5.97 -16.32 1.83
CA ILE A 243 -5.25 -17.58 1.57
C ILE A 243 -6.11 -18.79 1.93
N GLY A 244 -6.84 -18.72 3.03
CA GLY A 244 -7.79 -19.76 3.46
C GLY A 244 -8.95 -19.93 2.47
N TRP A 245 -9.47 -18.84 1.91
CA TRP A 245 -10.55 -18.91 0.91
C TRP A 245 -10.06 -19.44 -0.43
N HIS A 246 -8.82 -19.14 -0.86
CA HIS A 246 -8.22 -19.81 -2.00
C HIS A 246 -8.22 -21.35 -1.82
N LYS A 247 -7.78 -21.85 -0.68
CA LYS A 247 -7.82 -23.30 -0.37
C LYS A 247 -9.23 -23.87 -0.36
N LYS A 248 -10.21 -23.08 0.06
CA LYS A 248 -11.63 -23.48 0.11
C LYS A 248 -12.32 -23.44 -1.26
N TYR A 249 -11.92 -22.50 -2.13
CA TYR A 249 -12.51 -22.27 -3.46
C TYR A 249 -11.44 -22.30 -4.57
N PRO A 250 -10.64 -23.38 -4.72
CA PRO A 250 -9.39 -23.37 -5.51
C PRO A 250 -9.58 -23.06 -7.00
N ASN A 251 -10.78 -23.21 -7.52
CA ASN A 251 -11.10 -22.99 -8.95
C ASN A 251 -12.08 -21.84 -9.18
N ASP A 252 -12.37 -21.03 -8.17
CA ASP A 252 -13.38 -19.98 -8.25
C ASP A 252 -12.92 -18.69 -7.53
N TRP A 253 -12.11 -17.91 -8.21
CA TRP A 253 -11.61 -16.64 -7.70
C TRP A 253 -12.76 -15.62 -7.47
N ARG A 254 -13.83 -15.70 -8.27
CA ARG A 254 -15.01 -14.82 -8.11
C ARG A 254 -15.71 -15.06 -6.78
N LYS A 255 -15.73 -16.31 -6.34
CA LYS A 255 -16.29 -16.65 -5.02
C LYS A 255 -15.42 -16.11 -3.88
N THR A 256 -14.12 -16.15 -4.03
CA THR A 256 -13.18 -15.52 -3.07
C THR A 256 -13.35 -14.01 -3.07
N TRP A 257 -13.39 -13.37 -4.24
CA TRP A 257 -13.65 -11.94 -4.38
C TRP A 257 -14.97 -11.53 -3.68
N GLN A 258 -16.07 -12.25 -3.93
CA GLN A 258 -17.36 -11.97 -3.26
C GLN A 258 -17.24 -12.12 -1.73
N THR A 259 -16.46 -13.09 -1.26
CA THR A 259 -16.26 -13.29 0.18
C THR A 259 -15.44 -12.14 0.80
N ILE A 260 -14.49 -11.58 0.06
CA ILE A 260 -13.75 -10.37 0.45
C ILE A 260 -14.72 -9.19 0.59
N GLU A 261 -15.55 -8.95 -0.43
CA GLU A 261 -16.51 -7.84 -0.42
C GLU A 261 -17.55 -7.94 0.71
N ASP A 262 -17.86 -9.16 1.15
CA ASP A 262 -18.79 -9.41 2.26
C ASP A 262 -18.15 -9.18 3.66
N CYS A 263 -16.85 -8.91 3.75
CA CYS A 263 -16.13 -8.70 5.00
C CYS A 263 -16.23 -7.26 5.51
N GLU A 264 -16.21 -7.08 6.83
CA GLU A 264 -16.21 -5.74 7.44
C GLU A 264 -14.91 -4.97 7.17
N TRP A 265 -13.77 -5.67 7.07
CA TRP A 265 -12.48 -5.06 6.79
C TRP A 265 -12.28 -4.66 5.32
N SER A 266 -13.21 -4.97 4.43
CA SER A 266 -13.18 -4.53 3.03
C SER A 266 -13.76 -3.13 2.79
N TYR A 267 -14.20 -2.43 3.83
CA TYR A 267 -14.68 -1.06 3.71
C TYR A 267 -13.57 -0.07 4.00
N ASP A 268 -13.44 0.95 3.17
CA ASP A 268 -12.57 2.08 3.44
C ASP A 268 -13.24 3.00 4.46
N LEU A 269 -12.70 2.98 5.67
CA LEU A 269 -13.29 3.73 6.78
C LEU A 269 -12.65 5.11 6.99
N HIS A 270 -11.44 5.35 6.51
CA HIS A 270 -10.69 6.55 6.85
C HIS A 270 -10.45 7.49 5.69
N CYS A 271 -10.13 6.99 4.48
CA CYS A 271 -10.00 7.86 3.33
C CYS A 271 -11.28 8.67 3.07
N PRO A 272 -11.22 10.01 3.02
CA PRO A 272 -12.41 10.83 2.82
C PRO A 272 -13.24 10.49 1.57
N ALA A 273 -12.60 9.96 0.54
CA ALA A 273 -13.28 9.54 -0.68
C ALA A 273 -14.09 8.24 -0.49
N GLY A 274 -13.65 7.36 0.44
CA GLY A 274 -14.27 6.06 0.74
C GLY A 274 -15.39 6.14 1.77
N VAL A 275 -15.34 7.12 2.71
CA VAL A 275 -16.34 7.25 3.76
C VAL A 275 -17.75 7.33 3.18
N GLU A 276 -18.60 6.34 3.49
CA GLU A 276 -19.98 6.18 2.98
C GLU A 276 -20.08 6.07 1.45
N LYS A 277 -19.03 5.58 0.79
CA LYS A 277 -18.97 5.40 -0.68
C LYS A 277 -18.41 4.02 -1.03
N PRO A 278 -18.67 3.52 -2.25
CA PRO A 278 -18.09 2.27 -2.72
C PRO A 278 -16.62 2.37 -3.12
N PHE A 279 -16.07 3.58 -3.19
CA PHE A 279 -14.63 3.81 -3.44
C PHE A 279 -13.81 3.21 -2.31
N ASN A 280 -12.72 2.53 -2.63
CA ASN A 280 -11.82 1.96 -1.66
C ASN A 280 -10.36 2.06 -2.13
N ILE A 281 -9.52 2.67 -1.31
CA ILE A 281 -8.07 2.81 -1.50
C ILE A 281 -7.28 2.18 -0.34
N ASP A 282 -7.97 1.55 0.62
CA ASP A 282 -7.34 0.86 1.75
C ASP A 282 -6.41 -0.25 1.25
N ALA A 283 -5.21 -0.30 1.81
CA ALA A 283 -4.18 -1.27 1.46
C ALA A 283 -4.62 -2.73 1.69
N THR A 284 -5.49 -2.99 2.68
CA THR A 284 -5.92 -4.34 3.03
C THR A 284 -6.75 -4.97 1.92
N VAL A 285 -7.75 -4.25 1.39
CA VAL A 285 -8.60 -4.79 0.31
C VAL A 285 -7.82 -4.88 -1.00
N ASN A 286 -6.99 -3.89 -1.29
CA ASN A 286 -6.19 -3.89 -2.52
C ASN A 286 -5.14 -5.01 -2.51
N MET A 287 -4.48 -5.27 -1.37
CA MET A 287 -3.62 -6.46 -1.23
C MET A 287 -4.39 -7.77 -1.35
N ALA A 288 -5.61 -7.84 -0.83
CA ALA A 288 -6.45 -9.02 -1.05
C ALA A 288 -6.66 -9.32 -2.54
N TYR A 289 -6.82 -8.28 -3.39
CA TYR A 289 -6.94 -8.43 -4.85
C TYR A 289 -5.61 -8.80 -5.53
N VAL A 290 -4.48 -8.33 -5.01
CA VAL A 290 -3.14 -8.81 -5.41
C VAL A 290 -3.03 -10.32 -5.13
N LEU A 291 -3.40 -10.77 -3.92
CA LEU A 291 -3.38 -12.19 -3.57
C LEU A 291 -4.32 -13.03 -4.43
N VAL A 292 -5.51 -12.52 -4.77
CA VAL A 292 -6.42 -13.21 -5.70
C VAL A 292 -5.76 -13.39 -7.06
N GLY A 293 -5.11 -12.35 -7.61
CA GLY A 293 -4.35 -12.44 -8.85
C GLY A 293 -3.24 -13.50 -8.80
N LEU A 294 -2.38 -13.42 -7.79
CA LEU A 294 -1.24 -14.32 -7.63
C LEU A 294 -1.67 -15.78 -7.44
N LEU A 295 -2.60 -16.05 -6.53
CA LEU A 295 -2.97 -17.41 -6.14
C LEU A 295 -3.82 -18.13 -7.19
N TYR A 296 -4.69 -17.42 -7.93
CA TYR A 296 -5.54 -18.04 -8.95
C TYR A 296 -4.97 -17.97 -10.37
N GLY A 297 -3.91 -17.20 -10.56
CA GLY A 297 -3.20 -17.14 -11.82
C GLY A 297 -2.30 -18.34 -12.11
N GLU A 298 -1.94 -19.14 -11.07
CA GLU A 298 -1.13 -20.36 -11.20
C GLU A 298 0.27 -20.09 -11.81
N GLY A 299 0.85 -18.91 -11.55
CA GLY A 299 2.14 -18.50 -12.11
C GLY A 299 2.10 -18.01 -13.56
N ASP A 300 0.94 -18.02 -14.22
CA ASP A 300 0.78 -17.43 -15.55
C ASP A 300 0.71 -15.90 -15.44
N PHE A 301 1.63 -15.21 -16.08
CA PHE A 301 1.80 -13.77 -16.02
C PHE A 301 0.54 -13.01 -16.48
N VAL A 302 0.00 -13.39 -17.63
CA VAL A 302 -1.16 -12.70 -18.24
C VAL A 302 -2.43 -12.98 -17.46
N LYS A 303 -2.66 -14.25 -17.10
CA LYS A 303 -3.84 -14.67 -16.33
C LYS A 303 -3.88 -14.02 -14.95
N SER A 304 -2.75 -14.00 -14.23
CA SER A 304 -2.66 -13.40 -12.90
C SER A 304 -2.93 -11.89 -12.92
N THR A 305 -2.29 -11.19 -13.86
CA THR A 305 -2.47 -9.75 -14.08
C THR A 305 -3.92 -9.41 -14.42
N ASP A 306 -4.55 -10.18 -15.32
CA ASP A 306 -5.95 -9.99 -15.72
C ASP A 306 -6.93 -10.26 -14.56
N ILE A 307 -6.71 -11.31 -13.76
CA ILE A 307 -7.55 -11.61 -12.59
C ILE A 307 -7.48 -10.47 -11.57
N SER A 308 -6.28 -9.99 -11.24
CA SER A 308 -6.09 -8.88 -10.30
C SER A 308 -6.80 -7.60 -10.77
N MET A 309 -6.59 -7.20 -12.02
CA MET A 309 -7.27 -6.05 -12.64
C MET A 309 -8.79 -6.20 -12.57
N ARG A 310 -9.33 -7.42 -12.79
CA ARG A 310 -10.77 -7.68 -12.78
C ARG A 310 -11.40 -7.61 -11.39
N CYS A 311 -10.62 -7.59 -10.32
CA CYS A 311 -11.15 -7.37 -8.98
C CYS A 311 -11.72 -5.96 -8.78
N GLY A 312 -11.39 -4.98 -9.62
CA GLY A 312 -11.89 -3.61 -9.53
C GLY A 312 -11.09 -2.74 -8.56
N GLN A 313 -11.71 -1.69 -8.02
CA GLN A 313 -11.09 -0.65 -7.18
C GLN A 313 -9.86 -0.06 -7.86
N ASP A 314 -8.70 -0.12 -7.23
CA ASP A 314 -7.41 0.33 -7.76
C ASP A 314 -6.86 -0.72 -8.75
N SER A 315 -7.53 -0.82 -9.87
CA SER A 315 -7.36 -1.90 -10.84
C SER A 315 -6.16 -1.71 -11.78
N ASP A 316 -5.31 -0.73 -11.57
CA ASP A 316 -4.02 -0.56 -12.22
C ASP A 316 -2.85 -0.85 -11.25
N CYS A 317 -2.89 -0.38 -10.03
CA CYS A 317 -1.86 -0.64 -9.03
C CYS A 317 -1.84 -2.11 -8.59
N ASN A 318 -3.00 -2.75 -8.39
CA ASN A 318 -3.05 -4.15 -8.00
C ASN A 318 -2.41 -5.10 -9.03
N PRO A 319 -2.70 -5.04 -10.34
CA PRO A 319 -1.99 -5.84 -11.34
C PRO A 319 -0.54 -5.40 -11.55
N SER A 320 -0.16 -4.18 -11.18
CA SER A 320 1.24 -3.72 -11.13
C SER A 320 2.06 -4.60 -10.19
N SER A 321 1.63 -4.71 -8.93
CA SER A 321 2.30 -5.57 -7.94
C SER A 321 2.33 -7.04 -8.36
N VAL A 322 1.21 -7.58 -8.89
CA VAL A 322 1.14 -8.96 -9.38
C VAL A 322 2.13 -9.22 -10.50
N ALA A 323 2.12 -8.38 -11.54
CA ALA A 323 2.98 -8.55 -12.69
C ALA A 323 4.46 -8.31 -12.35
N GLY A 324 4.75 -7.40 -11.43
CA GLY A 324 6.11 -7.15 -10.96
C GLY A 324 6.70 -8.34 -10.19
N ILE A 325 5.93 -8.94 -9.26
CA ILE A 325 6.35 -10.15 -8.53
C ILE A 325 6.58 -11.31 -9.52
N LEU A 326 5.63 -11.57 -10.42
CA LEU A 326 5.77 -12.64 -11.43
C LEU A 326 6.89 -12.36 -12.41
N GLY A 327 7.08 -11.12 -12.84
CA GLY A 327 8.20 -10.70 -13.67
C GLY A 327 9.55 -10.95 -12.98
N THR A 328 9.63 -10.75 -11.66
CA THR A 328 10.82 -11.10 -10.86
C THR A 328 11.03 -12.62 -10.80
N ILE A 329 9.97 -13.40 -10.62
CA ILE A 329 10.03 -14.86 -10.60
C ILE A 329 10.61 -15.39 -11.93
N MET A 330 10.01 -15.00 -13.05
CA MET A 330 10.34 -15.55 -14.37
C MET A 330 11.57 -14.90 -15.02
N GLY A 331 11.92 -13.68 -14.60
CA GLY A 331 12.95 -12.86 -15.24
C GLY A 331 12.46 -12.19 -16.53
N TYR A 332 13.10 -11.08 -16.87
CA TYR A 332 12.78 -10.20 -18.00
C TYR A 332 12.66 -10.91 -19.34
N GLU A 333 13.58 -11.85 -19.63
CA GLU A 333 13.64 -12.56 -20.90
C GLU A 333 12.45 -13.51 -21.14
N ASN A 334 11.72 -13.87 -20.07
CA ASN A 334 10.59 -14.79 -20.14
C ASN A 334 9.21 -14.08 -20.06
N ILE A 335 9.19 -12.75 -19.92
CA ILE A 335 7.93 -11.98 -20.05
C ILE A 335 7.40 -12.14 -21.48
N PRO A 336 6.08 -12.32 -21.69
CA PRO A 336 5.50 -12.49 -23.04
C PRO A 336 5.97 -11.41 -24.01
N GLU A 337 6.51 -11.82 -25.16
CA GLU A 337 7.21 -10.96 -26.11
C GLU A 337 6.36 -9.76 -26.58
N GLU A 338 5.06 -9.97 -26.74
CA GLU A 338 4.13 -8.90 -27.16
C GLU A 338 4.06 -7.76 -26.14
N TRP A 339 4.13 -8.06 -24.84
CA TRP A 339 4.11 -7.09 -23.75
C TRP A 339 5.49 -6.47 -23.55
N LEU A 340 6.53 -7.29 -23.62
CA LEU A 340 7.91 -6.83 -23.48
C LEU A 340 8.35 -5.92 -24.63
N THR A 341 7.91 -6.18 -25.85
CA THR A 341 8.22 -5.32 -27.01
C THR A 341 7.67 -3.91 -26.83
N ALA A 342 6.46 -3.80 -26.32
CA ALA A 342 5.84 -2.51 -26.00
C ALA A 342 6.60 -1.75 -24.89
N TYR A 343 7.06 -2.47 -23.87
CA TYR A 343 7.82 -1.92 -22.75
C TYR A 343 9.21 -1.40 -23.15
N LYS A 344 9.93 -2.10 -24.01
CA LYS A 344 11.29 -1.74 -24.46
C LYS A 344 11.40 -0.33 -25.05
N GLU A 345 10.30 0.23 -25.55
CA GLU A 345 10.29 1.59 -26.10
C GLU A 345 10.46 2.68 -25.03
N VAL A 346 10.31 2.37 -23.74
CA VAL A 346 10.34 3.35 -22.65
C VAL A 346 11.54 3.21 -21.72
N GLU A 347 12.32 2.17 -21.81
CA GLU A 347 13.42 1.88 -20.88
C GLU A 347 14.47 3.00 -20.76
N ASP A 348 14.74 3.73 -21.86
CA ASP A 348 15.70 4.84 -21.90
C ASP A 348 15.07 6.21 -21.60
N ILE A 349 13.75 6.26 -21.37
CA ILE A 349 13.08 7.54 -21.10
C ILE A 349 13.23 7.89 -19.63
N THR A 350 13.77 9.07 -19.35
CA THR A 350 13.85 9.60 -17.97
C THR A 350 12.46 9.78 -17.40
N LEU A 351 12.23 9.24 -16.20
CA LEU A 351 10.97 9.39 -15.49
C LEU A 351 10.80 10.84 -14.98
N ASN A 352 9.55 11.31 -14.97
CA ASN A 352 9.22 12.67 -14.58
C ASN A 352 9.76 13.02 -13.18
N TYR A 353 10.26 14.23 -13.00
CA TYR A 353 10.80 14.75 -11.73
C TYR A 353 11.94 13.91 -11.11
N THR A 354 12.56 13.06 -11.91
CA THR A 354 13.77 12.30 -11.56
C THR A 354 14.88 12.59 -12.55
N THR A 355 16.07 12.05 -12.31
CA THR A 355 17.20 12.05 -13.24
C THR A 355 17.50 10.65 -13.79
N VAL A 356 16.65 9.67 -13.49
CA VAL A 356 16.85 8.26 -13.84
C VAL A 356 15.83 7.77 -14.86
N SER A 357 16.28 6.89 -15.74
CA SER A 357 15.47 6.02 -16.61
C SER A 357 15.29 4.66 -15.95
N LEU A 358 14.50 3.77 -16.55
CA LEU A 358 14.38 2.39 -16.09
C LEU A 358 15.73 1.64 -16.17
N ASN A 359 16.53 1.89 -17.20
CA ASN A 359 17.88 1.33 -17.30
C ASN A 359 18.78 1.80 -16.14
N ASP A 360 18.70 3.07 -15.75
CA ASP A 360 19.42 3.58 -14.57
C ASP A 360 18.91 2.90 -13.28
N CYS A 361 17.59 2.66 -13.17
CA CYS A 361 17.01 1.95 -12.03
C CYS A 361 17.55 0.50 -11.94
N TYR A 362 17.70 -0.20 -13.06
CA TYR A 362 18.30 -1.54 -13.08
C TYR A 362 19.73 -1.54 -12.54
N ASP A 363 20.54 -0.60 -12.98
CA ASP A 363 21.95 -0.49 -12.57
C ASP A 363 22.07 -0.16 -11.08
N ILE A 364 21.25 0.76 -10.58
CA ILE A 364 21.24 1.13 -9.15
C ILE A 364 20.73 -0.05 -8.31
N CYS A 365 19.65 -0.73 -8.72
CA CYS A 365 19.15 -1.92 -8.03
C CYS A 365 20.18 -3.03 -8.00
N MET A 366 20.84 -3.31 -9.13
CA MET A 366 21.89 -4.34 -9.22
C MET A 366 23.04 -4.04 -8.27
N LYS A 367 23.55 -2.81 -8.29
CA LYS A 367 24.60 -2.37 -7.37
C LYS A 367 24.18 -2.54 -5.91
N SER A 368 22.99 -2.09 -5.57
CA SER A 368 22.44 -2.16 -4.21
C SER A 368 22.22 -3.60 -3.75
N ALA A 369 21.73 -4.48 -4.64
CA ALA A 369 21.57 -5.90 -4.35
C ALA A 369 22.91 -6.58 -4.06
N LEU A 370 23.96 -6.28 -4.83
CA LEU A 370 25.31 -6.82 -4.59
C LEU A 370 25.89 -6.31 -3.25
N GLU A 371 25.66 -5.04 -2.90
CA GLU A 371 26.08 -4.49 -1.59
C GLU A 371 25.32 -5.18 -0.45
N ASN A 372 24.01 -5.39 -0.58
CA ASN A 372 23.20 -6.09 0.41
C ASN A 372 23.64 -7.55 0.57
N ILE A 373 23.89 -8.28 -0.53
CA ILE A 373 24.38 -9.67 -0.49
C ILE A 373 25.64 -9.77 0.38
N GLN A 374 26.62 -8.91 0.17
CA GLN A 374 27.84 -8.90 0.98
C GLN A 374 27.58 -8.51 2.44
N LYS A 375 26.74 -7.52 2.67
CA LYS A 375 26.40 -7.03 4.02
C LYS A 375 25.66 -8.08 4.86
N TYR A 376 24.80 -8.88 4.24
CA TYR A 376 23.99 -9.91 4.90
C TYR A 376 24.59 -11.33 4.80
N GLY A 377 25.91 -11.41 4.62
CA GLY A 377 26.68 -12.66 4.77
C GLY A 377 26.68 -13.57 3.55
N GLY A 378 26.22 -13.10 2.40
CA GLY A 378 26.37 -13.78 1.12
C GLY A 378 27.78 -13.58 0.53
N GLU A 379 28.08 -14.28 -0.56
CA GLU A 379 29.40 -14.27 -1.21
C GLU A 379 29.26 -13.97 -2.71
N ILE A 380 30.22 -13.25 -3.26
CA ILE A 380 30.32 -12.95 -4.69
C ILE A 380 31.68 -13.41 -5.21
N ASP A 381 31.68 -14.40 -6.10
CA ASP A 381 32.86 -14.92 -6.76
C ASP A 381 32.71 -14.85 -8.29
N GLY A 382 33.28 -13.81 -8.90
CA GLY A 382 33.11 -13.53 -10.33
C GLY A 382 31.64 -13.34 -10.70
N GLU A 383 31.10 -14.25 -11.52
CA GLU A 383 29.68 -14.29 -11.90
C GLU A 383 28.79 -15.00 -10.89
N ASN A 384 29.37 -15.82 -10.01
CA ASN A 384 28.59 -16.62 -9.07
C ASN A 384 28.26 -15.81 -7.82
N ILE A 385 27.03 -15.93 -7.37
CA ILE A 385 26.49 -15.30 -6.17
C ILE A 385 25.93 -16.38 -5.25
N THR A 386 26.29 -16.28 -3.98
CA THR A 386 25.70 -17.09 -2.92
C THR A 386 24.88 -16.17 -2.02
N ILE A 387 23.58 -16.37 -1.99
CA ILE A 387 22.64 -15.66 -1.11
C ILE A 387 22.42 -16.52 0.13
N ARG A 388 22.52 -15.94 1.32
CA ARG A 388 22.12 -16.56 2.56
C ARG A 388 20.70 -16.15 2.86
N TYR A 389 19.79 -17.12 2.78
CA TYR A 389 18.39 -16.90 3.13
C TYR A 389 18.21 -16.97 4.64
N GLU A 390 17.57 -15.95 5.19
CA GLU A 390 17.14 -15.90 6.58
C GLU A 390 15.61 -16.01 6.63
N ARG A 391 15.11 -16.75 7.64
CA ARG A 391 13.66 -16.85 7.82
C ARG A 391 13.07 -15.51 8.22
N PRO A 392 11.83 -15.20 7.78
CA PRO A 392 11.19 -13.95 8.13
C PRO A 392 10.97 -13.82 9.64
N ASN A 393 11.24 -12.63 10.18
CA ASN A 393 10.88 -12.22 11.52
C ASN A 393 9.80 -11.14 11.42
N PRO A 394 8.76 -11.19 12.25
CA PRO A 394 7.73 -10.15 12.23
C PRO A 394 8.31 -8.78 12.54
N VAL A 395 7.87 -7.78 11.78
CA VAL A 395 8.13 -6.36 12.10
C VAL A 395 7.39 -5.95 13.39
N PRO A 396 7.73 -4.80 14.01
CA PRO A 396 7.01 -4.33 15.18
C PRO A 396 5.50 -4.19 14.93
N TYR A 397 4.71 -4.44 15.98
CA TYR A 397 3.27 -4.23 15.91
C TYR A 397 2.93 -2.74 15.88
N GLU A 398 2.09 -2.38 14.95
CA GLU A 398 1.49 -1.07 14.79
C GLU A 398 -0.02 -1.19 14.60
N GLU A 399 -0.78 -0.20 15.01
CA GLU A 399 -2.21 -0.10 14.76
C GLU A 399 -2.55 1.33 14.36
N ALA A 400 -3.07 1.51 13.15
CA ALA A 400 -3.63 2.77 12.72
C ALA A 400 -5.06 2.92 13.25
N TYR A 401 -5.44 4.15 13.60
CA TYR A 401 -6.80 4.54 14.01
C TYR A 401 -7.43 3.68 15.13
N PRO A 402 -6.74 3.42 16.26
CA PRO A 402 -7.29 2.61 17.34
C PRO A 402 -8.53 3.26 17.93
N ASN A 403 -9.69 2.61 17.79
CA ASN A 403 -11.02 3.12 18.23
C ASN A 403 -11.38 4.50 17.66
N ILE A 404 -10.99 4.79 16.43
CA ILE A 404 -11.31 6.02 15.71
C ILE A 404 -12.11 5.62 14.47
N PHE A 405 -13.41 5.96 14.48
CA PHE A 405 -14.33 5.57 13.41
C PHE A 405 -15.12 6.76 12.91
N PRO A 406 -15.29 6.95 11.58
CA PRO A 406 -16.16 7.97 11.04
C PRO A 406 -17.61 7.68 11.43
N GLN A 407 -18.33 8.73 11.83
CA GLN A 407 -19.75 8.67 12.20
C GLN A 407 -20.65 9.22 11.10
N GLY A 408 -20.09 9.95 10.17
CA GLY A 408 -20.78 10.51 9.03
C GLY A 408 -19.94 11.55 8.33
N LYS A 409 -20.23 11.73 7.04
CA LYS A 409 -19.66 12.75 6.17
C LYS A 409 -20.73 13.76 5.81
N PHE A 410 -20.46 15.03 6.08
CA PHE A 410 -21.42 16.12 5.96
C PHE A 410 -20.98 17.09 4.88
N GLU A 411 -21.79 17.23 3.84
CA GLU A 411 -21.53 18.16 2.74
C GLU A 411 -21.64 19.61 3.22
N VAL A 412 -20.66 20.45 2.86
CA VAL A 412 -20.57 21.87 3.17
C VAL A 412 -20.68 22.73 1.93
N GLY A 413 -19.79 22.50 0.95
CA GLY A 413 -19.77 23.20 -0.34
C GLY A 413 -19.57 24.72 -0.22
N LYS A 414 -18.82 25.20 0.78
CA LYS A 414 -18.57 26.63 1.04
C LYS A 414 -17.11 26.98 0.89
N GLU A 415 -16.85 28.27 0.71
CA GLU A 415 -15.53 28.83 0.86
C GLU A 415 -15.24 29.06 2.35
N LEU A 416 -13.98 28.89 2.80
CA LEU A 416 -13.58 28.93 4.20
C LEU A 416 -14.05 30.20 4.93
N ARG A 417 -13.94 31.36 4.29
CA ARG A 417 -14.37 32.66 4.85
C ARG A 417 -15.89 32.74 5.09
N GLU A 418 -16.67 31.84 4.47
CA GLU A 418 -18.13 31.76 4.58
C GLU A 418 -18.60 30.59 5.46
N LEU A 419 -17.65 29.77 5.97
CA LEU A 419 -17.98 28.55 6.70
C LEU A 419 -18.68 28.83 8.03
N GLY A 420 -18.17 29.79 8.80
CA GLY A 420 -18.64 30.05 10.17
C GLY A 420 -18.24 28.95 11.16
N ALA A 421 -18.86 28.98 12.33
CA ALA A 421 -18.67 27.95 13.35
C ALA A 421 -19.39 26.65 12.97
N VAL A 422 -18.70 25.51 13.15
CA VAL A 422 -19.26 24.17 12.95
C VAL A 422 -19.37 23.46 14.30
N GLU A 423 -20.60 23.07 14.67
CA GLU A 423 -20.87 22.28 15.87
C GLU A 423 -20.98 20.80 15.54
N PHE A 424 -20.40 19.93 16.33
CA PHE A 424 -20.49 18.48 16.18
C PHE A 424 -20.44 17.78 17.56
N GLU A 425 -20.79 16.50 17.57
CA GLU A 425 -20.66 15.62 18.75
C GLU A 425 -19.80 14.41 18.36
N GLY A 426 -18.67 14.22 19.04
CA GLY A 426 -17.72 13.15 18.70
C GLY A 426 -16.42 13.23 19.49
N THR A 427 -15.39 12.53 18.99
CA THR A 427 -14.01 12.55 19.51
C THR A 427 -13.03 13.15 18.51
N GLY A 428 -13.51 13.59 17.33
CA GLY A 428 -12.67 14.18 16.32
C GLY A 428 -13.44 14.71 15.11
N ILE A 429 -12.75 15.51 14.31
CA ILE A 429 -13.30 16.10 13.07
C ILE A 429 -12.20 16.26 12.04
N ALA A 430 -12.55 16.05 10.76
CA ALA A 430 -11.75 16.45 9.61
C ALA A 430 -12.55 17.37 8.70
N PHE A 431 -11.90 18.42 8.18
CA PHE A 431 -12.45 19.26 7.13
C PHE A 431 -11.68 19.00 5.84
N VAL A 432 -12.39 18.71 4.78
CA VAL A 432 -11.82 18.23 3.51
C VAL A 432 -12.12 19.18 2.37
N SER A 433 -11.14 19.30 1.47
CA SER A 433 -11.29 19.97 0.19
C SER A 433 -11.19 18.98 -0.96
N GLN A 434 -12.20 18.90 -1.80
CA GLN A 434 -12.24 17.90 -2.89
C GLN A 434 -11.25 18.14 -4.03
N ARG A 435 -10.68 19.33 -4.21
CA ARG A 435 -9.83 19.57 -5.38
C ARG A 435 -8.73 20.62 -5.23
N SER A 436 -8.68 21.36 -4.16
CA SER A 436 -7.59 22.30 -3.94
C SER A 436 -7.68 22.91 -2.55
N GLY A 437 -6.72 22.66 -1.72
CA GLY A 437 -6.64 23.28 -0.41
C GLY A 437 -6.65 24.80 -0.48
N VAL A 438 -5.91 25.36 -1.46
CA VAL A 438 -5.93 26.80 -1.82
C VAL A 438 -5.87 26.89 -3.32
N GLY A 439 -6.76 27.60 -3.98
CA GLY A 439 -6.75 27.56 -5.43
C GLY A 439 -7.32 28.72 -6.19
N LEU A 440 -6.87 28.78 -7.42
CA LEU A 440 -7.51 29.47 -8.52
C LEU A 440 -8.44 28.51 -9.26
N PRO A 441 -9.43 29.01 -9.99
CA PRO A 441 -10.20 28.20 -10.92
C PRO A 441 -9.30 27.38 -11.85
N ARG A 442 -9.67 26.12 -12.10
CA ARG A 442 -8.93 25.19 -12.95
C ARG A 442 -8.62 25.81 -14.31
N GLY A 443 -7.35 25.76 -14.76
CA GLY A 443 -6.92 26.31 -16.04
C GLY A 443 -6.57 27.81 -16.01
N SER A 444 -6.51 28.44 -14.84
CA SER A 444 -6.02 29.81 -14.71
C SER A 444 -4.55 29.91 -15.13
N SER A 445 -4.24 30.85 -16.03
CA SER A 445 -2.87 31.16 -16.45
C SER A 445 -2.05 31.88 -15.36
N GLU A 446 -2.68 32.26 -14.26
CA GLU A 446 -2.05 33.01 -13.16
C GLU A 446 -1.43 32.10 -12.08
N SER A 447 -1.50 30.79 -12.21
CA SER A 447 -0.99 29.85 -11.18
C SER A 447 0.47 30.10 -10.78
N LYS A 448 1.33 30.43 -11.73
CA LYS A 448 2.75 30.74 -11.47
C LYS A 448 2.95 31.98 -10.55
N LYS A 449 2.00 32.88 -10.50
CA LYS A 449 2.07 34.11 -9.67
C LYS A 449 2.01 33.77 -8.16
N TYR A 450 1.40 32.65 -7.81
CA TYR A 450 1.13 32.28 -6.43
C TYR A 450 1.90 31.01 -6.00
N GLU A 451 2.87 30.56 -6.81
CA GLU A 451 3.57 29.28 -6.57
C GLU A 451 4.20 29.20 -5.17
N ASP A 452 4.73 30.31 -4.66
CA ASP A 452 5.36 30.36 -3.34
C ASP A 452 4.37 30.75 -2.21
N TYR A 453 3.09 30.93 -2.53
CA TYR A 453 2.11 31.31 -1.54
C TYR A 453 1.72 30.15 -0.64
N VAL A 454 1.68 30.40 0.67
CA VAL A 454 1.19 29.46 1.68
C VAL A 454 0.06 30.12 2.46
N ALA A 455 -1.14 29.56 2.40
CA ALA A 455 -2.25 30.03 3.21
C ALA A 455 -2.05 29.58 4.68
N GLU A 456 -2.30 30.48 5.61
CA GLU A 456 -2.25 30.22 7.04
C GLU A 456 -3.68 30.23 7.60
N VAL A 457 -4.15 29.08 8.10
CA VAL A 457 -5.48 28.91 8.67
C VAL A 457 -5.36 28.66 10.17
N GLU A 458 -5.80 29.63 10.97
CA GLU A 458 -5.90 29.49 12.41
C GLU A 458 -7.14 28.67 12.75
N VAL A 459 -6.99 27.69 13.62
CA VAL A 459 -8.08 26.81 14.07
C VAL A 459 -8.34 27.05 15.56
N THR A 460 -9.61 27.24 15.90
CA THR A 460 -10.11 27.39 17.26
C THR A 460 -11.11 26.28 17.56
N ILE A 461 -10.92 25.58 18.68
CA ILE A 461 -11.85 24.54 19.16
C ILE A 461 -12.33 24.97 20.57
N ASP A 462 -13.64 25.02 20.75
CA ASP A 462 -14.29 25.40 22.00
C ASP A 462 -13.76 26.73 22.58
N GLY A 463 -13.51 27.70 21.67
CA GLY A 463 -12.95 29.02 22.00
C GLY A 463 -11.45 29.04 22.30
N ASN A 464 -10.74 27.91 22.19
CA ASN A 464 -9.30 27.83 22.40
C ASN A 464 -8.56 27.70 21.03
N LYS A 465 -7.56 28.53 20.79
CA LYS A 465 -6.70 28.43 19.63
C LYS A 465 -5.84 27.18 19.74
N VAL A 466 -5.95 26.26 18.75
CA VAL A 466 -5.24 24.98 18.76
C VAL A 466 -4.04 24.95 17.80
N GLY A 467 -3.96 25.89 16.86
CA GLY A 467 -2.79 26.02 15.98
C GLY A 467 -3.09 26.70 14.66
N ILE A 468 -2.06 26.79 13.83
CA ILE A 468 -2.12 27.31 12.45
C ILE A 468 -1.76 26.16 11.51
N LYS A 469 -2.68 25.83 10.59
CA LYS A 469 -2.43 24.92 9.48
C LYS A 469 -1.93 25.71 8.29
N LYS A 470 -0.84 25.22 7.68
CA LYS A 470 -0.25 25.80 6.46
C LYS A 470 -0.67 24.99 5.25
N LEU A 471 -1.23 25.67 4.24
CA LEU A 471 -1.72 25.07 3.01
C LEU A 471 -0.94 25.68 1.83
N PRO A 472 0.08 24.97 1.30
CA PRO A 472 0.89 25.49 0.20
C PRO A 472 0.11 25.50 -1.11
N PHE A 473 0.16 26.62 -1.83
CA PHE A 473 -0.49 26.77 -3.14
C PHE A 473 0.14 25.89 -4.23
N LYS A 474 1.44 25.66 -4.18
CA LYS A 474 2.19 24.86 -5.16
C LYS A 474 1.56 23.49 -5.43
N PHE A 475 0.91 22.90 -4.41
CA PHE A 475 0.29 21.58 -4.49
C PHE A 475 -1.25 21.60 -4.40
N HIS A 476 -1.85 22.72 -4.74
CA HIS A 476 -3.30 23.00 -4.60
C HIS A 476 -4.22 22.14 -5.46
N ALA A 477 -3.70 21.50 -6.50
CA ALA A 477 -4.52 20.77 -7.46
C ALA A 477 -5.05 19.41 -6.94
N ARG A 478 -4.85 19.08 -5.67
CA ARG A 478 -5.22 17.79 -5.06
C ARG A 478 -6.15 17.97 -3.87
N SER A 479 -6.94 16.93 -3.61
CA SER A 479 -7.72 16.85 -2.38
C SER A 479 -6.77 16.83 -1.18
N LEU A 480 -7.15 17.47 -0.10
CA LEU A 480 -6.39 17.45 1.15
C LEU A 480 -7.31 17.78 2.33
N GLU A 481 -6.88 17.37 3.51
CA GLU A 481 -7.47 17.81 4.76
C GLU A 481 -7.02 19.23 5.05
N ILE A 482 -7.99 20.14 5.14
CA ILE A 482 -7.74 21.52 5.59
C ILE A 482 -7.40 21.50 7.07
N TYR A 483 -8.09 20.66 7.82
CA TYR A 483 -7.86 20.41 9.23
C TYR A 483 -8.25 18.97 9.59
N TYR A 484 -7.50 18.35 10.49
CA TYR A 484 -7.76 17.02 11.03
C TYR A 484 -7.34 16.96 12.50
N ASN A 485 -8.23 16.45 13.34
CA ASN A 485 -7.96 16.18 14.76
C ASN A 485 -8.91 15.07 15.25
N VAL A 486 -8.36 14.00 15.81
CA VAL A 486 -9.11 12.84 16.34
C VAL A 486 -8.81 12.54 17.81
N ASP A 487 -8.20 13.50 18.51
CA ASP A 487 -7.82 13.38 19.92
C ASP A 487 -8.57 14.41 20.78
N LEU A 488 -9.88 14.54 20.55
CA LEU A 488 -10.75 15.38 21.34
C LEU A 488 -11.48 14.55 22.42
N PRO A 489 -11.76 15.13 23.59
CA PRO A 489 -12.65 14.49 24.57
C PRO A 489 -14.01 14.17 23.93
N LYS A 490 -14.60 13.02 24.26
CA LYS A 490 -15.93 12.70 23.76
C LYS A 490 -16.97 13.72 24.23
N GLY A 491 -17.67 14.39 23.32
CA GLY A 491 -18.64 15.42 23.66
C GLY A 491 -19.04 16.30 22.49
N ARG A 492 -19.69 17.41 22.83
CA ARG A 492 -20.01 18.47 21.87
C ARG A 492 -18.87 19.45 21.77
N HIS A 493 -18.54 19.80 20.53
CA HIS A 493 -17.45 20.71 20.19
C HIS A 493 -17.91 21.74 19.17
N THR A 494 -17.23 22.88 19.16
CA THR A 494 -17.40 23.94 18.17
C THR A 494 -16.04 24.22 17.55
N VAL A 495 -15.95 24.17 16.23
CA VAL A 495 -14.73 24.50 15.47
C VAL A 495 -14.96 25.75 14.64
N GLU A 496 -14.01 26.67 14.71
CA GLU A 496 -13.92 27.86 13.88
C GLU A 496 -12.55 27.89 13.18
N MET A 497 -12.53 28.31 11.92
CA MET A 497 -11.31 28.44 11.14
C MET A 497 -11.23 29.85 10.54
N GLU A 498 -10.08 30.51 10.68
CA GLU A 498 -9.82 31.83 10.15
C GLU A 498 -8.60 31.82 9.21
N TRP A 499 -8.78 32.28 8.01
CA TRP A 499 -7.68 32.48 7.05
C TRP A 499 -6.95 33.77 7.34
N LEU A 500 -5.74 33.72 7.91
CA LEU A 500 -5.01 34.86 8.44
C LEU A 500 -4.39 35.79 7.40
N ASN A 501 -4.01 35.25 6.23
CA ASN A 501 -3.29 35.95 5.17
C ASN A 501 -3.98 35.85 3.80
N PRO A 502 -5.30 36.15 3.70
CA PRO A 502 -6.08 35.94 2.49
C PRO A 502 -5.57 36.78 1.30
N ILE A 503 -5.70 36.22 0.11
CA ILE A 503 -5.48 36.90 -1.16
C ILE A 503 -6.82 36.94 -1.91
N ASP A 504 -7.23 38.09 -2.43
CA ASP A 504 -8.56 38.33 -2.99
C ASP A 504 -8.99 37.31 -4.08
N ASN A 505 -8.06 36.91 -4.93
CA ASN A 505 -8.33 35.99 -6.05
C ASN A 505 -8.19 34.49 -5.68
N LEU A 506 -7.81 34.16 -4.45
CA LEU A 506 -7.69 32.79 -3.98
C LEU A 506 -8.88 32.39 -3.12
N THR A 507 -9.19 31.10 -3.13
CA THR A 507 -10.24 30.49 -2.31
C THR A 507 -9.70 29.25 -1.60
N ILE A 508 -10.27 28.92 -0.46
CA ILE A 508 -10.08 27.63 0.23
C ILE A 508 -11.45 26.95 0.28
N PRO A 509 -11.77 26.10 -0.70
CA PRO A 509 -13.06 25.43 -0.73
C PRO A 509 -13.12 24.34 0.36
N VAL A 510 -14.15 24.37 1.19
CA VAL A 510 -14.49 23.31 2.13
C VAL A 510 -15.62 22.50 1.51
N SER A 511 -15.33 21.28 1.08
CA SER A 511 -16.35 20.41 0.47
C SER A 511 -17.19 19.71 1.50
N ASP A 512 -16.53 19.11 2.48
CA ASP A 512 -17.15 18.25 3.48
C ASP A 512 -16.45 18.40 4.83
N TYR A 513 -17.12 17.94 5.89
CA TYR A 513 -16.44 17.54 7.11
C TYR A 513 -16.88 16.15 7.55
N ILE A 514 -15.99 15.43 8.23
CA ILE A 514 -16.20 14.08 8.75
C ILE A 514 -16.07 14.14 10.26
N VAL A 515 -17.02 13.56 10.97
CA VAL A 515 -17.01 13.46 12.43
C VAL A 515 -16.56 12.07 12.84
N PHE A 516 -15.73 11.97 13.87
CA PHE A 516 -15.23 10.70 14.40
C PHE A 516 -15.73 10.43 15.81
N SER A 517 -15.86 9.15 16.15
CA SER A 517 -16.09 8.70 17.53
C SER A 517 -15.42 7.34 17.78
N ASP A 518 -15.56 6.88 19.05
CA ASP A 518 -15.05 5.59 19.54
C ASP A 518 -15.97 4.40 19.19
N GLN A 519 -16.98 4.58 18.34
CA GLN A 519 -17.95 3.56 17.98
C GLN A 519 -17.98 3.37 16.45
N LEU A 520 -17.78 2.13 16.02
CA LEU A 520 -17.95 1.77 14.61
C LEU A 520 -19.43 1.80 14.23
N VAL A 521 -19.79 2.61 13.23
CA VAL A 521 -21.11 2.63 12.59
C VAL A 521 -20.90 2.32 11.11
N ILE A 522 -21.30 1.13 10.68
CA ILE A 522 -21.29 0.76 9.26
C ILE A 522 -22.70 1.04 8.73
N ASN A 523 -22.83 2.10 7.96
CA ASN A 523 -24.04 2.36 7.17
C ASN A 523 -23.89 1.60 5.83
N ARG A 524 -24.59 0.46 5.70
CA ARG A 524 -24.64 -0.34 4.47
C ARG A 524 -25.62 0.24 3.46
#